data_74512650afac07310f30f4b7931ee3e7
#
_entry.id   74512650afac07310f30f4b7931ee3e7
#
_cell.length_a   1.000
_cell.length_b   1.000
_cell.length_c   1.000
_cell.angle_alpha   90.00
_cell.angle_beta   90.00
_cell.angle_gamma   90.00
#
_symmetry.space_group_name_H-M   'P 1'
#
loop_
_entity.id
_entity.type
_entity.pdbx_description
1 polymer ?
#
loop_
_entity_poly.entity_id
_entity_poly.type
_entity_poly.pdbx_seq_one_letter_code
_entity_poly.pdbx_strand_id
1 'polypeptide(L)'
;LNKGKWNGQQILNENYFDQATTTSQNINLSYGFLWWLNGKGSCMVPTLQTVFPIDFIPNAPDDMFCGLGKDDQKVYVIPSKKMVVIRMGNAADSSSPALTAFDNELWTKINALYQ
;
A
#
# COMPACT_ATOMS: atom_id res chain seq x y z
N LEU A 1 8.54 -8.13 3.10
CA LEU A 1 9.20 -8.26 4.39
C LEU A 1 10.62 -8.82 4.25
N ASN A 2 10.80 -9.93 3.55
CA ASN A 2 12.06 -10.66 3.45
C ASN A 2 12.83 -10.38 2.15
N LYS A 3 12.53 -9.29 1.45
CA LYS A 3 13.18 -8.87 0.20
C LYS A 3 13.34 -10.01 -0.82
N GLY A 4 12.25 -10.74 -1.04
CA GLY A 4 12.21 -11.85 -1.99
C GLY A 4 12.80 -13.19 -1.51
N LYS A 5 13.14 -13.32 -0.22
CA LYS A 5 13.61 -14.59 0.36
C LYS A 5 12.47 -15.39 0.97
N TRP A 6 12.51 -16.71 0.76
CA TRP A 6 11.63 -17.68 1.40
C TRP A 6 12.44 -18.90 1.85
N ASN A 7 12.28 -19.32 3.10
CA ASN A 7 13.02 -20.45 3.72
C ASN A 7 14.55 -20.38 3.47
N GLY A 8 15.15 -19.19 3.58
CA GLY A 8 16.56 -18.99 3.37
C GLY A 8 16.99 -18.91 1.89
N GLN A 9 16.10 -19.20 0.96
CA GLN A 9 16.38 -19.19 -0.48
C GLN A 9 15.89 -17.86 -1.10
N GLN A 10 16.69 -17.25 -1.99
CA GLN A 10 16.31 -16.09 -2.76
C GLN A 10 15.40 -16.53 -3.92
N ILE A 11 14.10 -16.19 -3.86
CA ILE A 11 13.10 -16.53 -4.88
C ILE A 11 12.95 -15.38 -5.89
N LEU A 12 12.92 -14.12 -5.40
CA LEU A 12 12.91 -12.93 -6.23
C LEU A 12 14.20 -12.16 -6.04
N ASN A 13 14.74 -11.58 -7.11
CA ASN A 13 15.92 -10.73 -7.03
C ASN A 13 15.64 -9.55 -6.08
N GLU A 14 16.53 -9.32 -5.10
CA GLU A 14 16.39 -8.28 -4.10
C GLU A 14 16.32 -6.88 -4.74
N ASN A 15 17.16 -6.63 -5.75
CA ASN A 15 17.16 -5.36 -6.47
C ASN A 15 15.84 -5.10 -7.23
N TYR A 16 15.25 -6.14 -7.82
CA TYR A 16 13.90 -6.02 -8.42
C TYR A 16 12.86 -5.68 -7.36
N PHE A 17 12.93 -6.33 -6.19
CA PHE A 17 12.02 -6.05 -5.09
C PHE A 17 12.13 -4.58 -4.65
N ASP A 18 13.35 -4.09 -4.43
CA ASP A 18 13.58 -2.71 -4.02
C ASP A 18 13.07 -1.71 -5.09
N GLN A 19 13.31 -1.97 -6.38
CA GLN A 19 12.76 -1.14 -7.47
C GLN A 19 11.23 -1.19 -7.53
N ALA A 20 10.63 -2.35 -7.32
CA ALA A 20 9.18 -2.51 -7.39
C ALA A 20 8.44 -1.78 -6.26
N THR A 21 9.08 -1.65 -5.10
CA THR A 21 8.51 -1.02 -3.89
C THR A 21 9.04 0.40 -3.63
N THR A 22 9.60 1.04 -4.64
CA THR A 22 9.98 2.45 -4.63
C THR A 22 9.26 3.19 -5.76
N THR A 23 9.24 4.52 -5.70
CA THR A 23 8.64 5.36 -6.75
C THR A 23 9.29 5.06 -8.09
N SER A 24 8.50 4.66 -9.08
CA SER A 24 8.99 4.22 -10.39
C SER A 24 9.02 5.31 -11.46
N GLN A 25 8.39 6.45 -11.20
CA GLN A 25 8.22 7.54 -12.18
C GLN A 25 7.75 8.84 -11.48
N ASN A 26 7.82 9.98 -12.16
CA ASN A 26 7.54 11.29 -11.59
C ASN A 26 6.09 11.78 -11.77
N ILE A 27 5.19 10.94 -12.29
CA ILE A 27 3.78 11.31 -12.51
C ILE A 27 2.97 11.10 -11.22
N ASN A 28 3.16 9.94 -10.57
CA ASN A 28 2.55 9.60 -9.29
C ASN A 28 3.61 9.05 -8.34
N LEU A 29 4.06 9.85 -7.39
CA LEU A 29 5.12 9.46 -6.47
C LEU A 29 4.72 8.25 -5.60
N SER A 30 3.43 8.05 -5.37
CA SER A 30 2.87 6.94 -4.60
C SER A 30 2.65 5.67 -5.45
N TYR A 31 3.45 5.44 -6.52
CA TYR A 31 3.33 4.25 -7.35
C TYR A 31 4.68 3.68 -7.77
N GLY A 32 4.89 2.38 -7.46
CA GLY A 32 6.03 1.57 -7.87
C GLY A 32 5.68 0.65 -9.06
N PHE A 33 6.22 -0.55 -9.11
CA PHE A 33 5.85 -1.56 -10.12
C PHE A 33 4.64 -2.35 -9.62
N LEU A 34 3.43 -1.90 -9.97
CA LEU A 34 2.14 -2.47 -9.55
C LEU A 34 1.86 -2.38 -8.03
N TRP A 35 2.69 -1.69 -7.27
CA TRP A 35 2.48 -1.42 -5.85
C TRP A 35 2.13 0.05 -5.62
N TRP A 36 1.14 0.30 -4.80
CA TRP A 36 0.84 1.62 -4.24
C TRP A 36 1.73 1.84 -3.03
N LEU A 37 2.28 3.05 -2.91
CA LEU A 37 3.28 3.41 -1.90
C LEU A 37 2.74 4.49 -0.99
N ASN A 38 3.00 4.38 0.33
CA ASN A 38 2.68 5.41 1.30
C ASN A 38 3.89 6.30 1.62
N GLY A 39 3.70 7.36 2.43
CA GLY A 39 4.77 8.23 2.92
C GLY A 39 5.49 9.02 1.82
N LYS A 40 4.78 9.43 0.76
CA LYS A 40 5.35 10.19 -0.38
C LYS A 40 4.96 11.66 -0.38
N GLY A 41 4.09 12.08 0.55
CA GLY A 41 3.59 13.46 0.65
C GLY A 41 2.68 13.90 -0.49
N SER A 42 2.52 13.08 -1.52
CA SER A 42 1.56 13.30 -2.59
C SER A 42 1.17 12.00 -3.27
N CYS A 43 -0.06 11.91 -3.74
CA CYS A 43 -0.56 10.73 -4.44
C CYS A 43 -1.57 11.09 -5.52
N MET A 44 -1.73 10.20 -6.51
CA MET A 44 -2.95 10.04 -7.29
C MET A 44 -3.63 8.75 -6.82
N VAL A 45 -4.95 8.71 -6.88
CA VAL A 45 -5.72 7.51 -6.52
C VAL A 45 -6.15 6.74 -7.77
N PRO A 46 -6.52 5.47 -7.67
CA PRO A 46 -7.03 4.70 -8.80
C PRO A 46 -8.15 5.45 -9.54
N THR A 47 -8.10 5.44 -10.87
CA THR A 47 -9.08 6.04 -11.79
C THR A 47 -9.11 7.58 -11.84
N LEU A 48 -8.37 8.29 -10.98
CA LEU A 48 -8.36 9.75 -10.92
C LEU A 48 -6.93 10.30 -11.10
N GLN A 49 -6.72 11.10 -12.15
CA GLN A 49 -5.42 11.72 -12.47
C GLN A 49 -5.20 13.08 -11.79
N THR A 50 -5.80 13.28 -10.61
CA THR A 50 -5.58 14.47 -9.80
C THR A 50 -4.54 14.17 -8.73
N VAL A 51 -3.56 15.06 -8.59
CA VAL A 51 -2.55 14.97 -7.53
C VAL A 51 -3.12 15.56 -6.25
N PHE A 52 -3.11 14.77 -5.19
CA PHE A 52 -3.46 15.18 -3.83
C PHE A 52 -2.17 15.40 -3.02
N PRO A 53 -2.00 16.52 -2.31
CA PRO A 53 -0.80 16.80 -1.50
C PRO A 53 -0.89 16.13 -0.12
N ILE A 54 -1.16 14.84 -0.10
CA ILE A 54 -1.28 14.00 1.09
C ILE A 54 -0.68 12.61 0.80
N ASP A 55 -0.38 11.87 1.84
CA ASP A 55 -0.02 10.46 1.71
C ASP A 55 -1.21 9.63 1.22
N PHE A 56 -0.90 8.50 0.56
CA PHE A 56 -1.90 7.64 -0.08
C PHE A 56 -2.95 7.12 0.92
N ILE A 57 -2.51 6.72 2.12
CA ILE A 57 -3.35 6.40 3.28
C ILE A 57 -2.75 7.10 4.50
N PRO A 58 -3.21 8.30 4.87
CA PRO A 58 -2.55 9.15 5.86
C PRO A 58 -2.29 8.52 7.23
N ASN A 59 -3.17 7.61 7.68
CA ASN A 59 -3.01 6.93 8.97
C ASN A 59 -2.20 5.63 8.91
N ALA A 60 -1.78 5.20 7.72
CA ALA A 60 -0.89 4.05 7.57
C ALA A 60 0.58 4.45 7.79
N PRO A 61 1.47 3.52 8.19
CA PRO A 61 2.91 3.78 8.26
C PRO A 61 3.49 4.23 6.93
N ASP A 62 4.50 5.12 6.97
CA ASP A 62 5.12 5.71 5.77
C ASP A 62 5.76 4.66 4.85
N ASP A 63 6.31 3.60 5.42
CA ASP A 63 6.96 2.51 4.68
C ASP A 63 5.99 1.44 4.15
N MET A 64 4.69 1.65 4.35
CA MET A 64 3.68 0.73 3.82
C MET A 64 3.64 0.78 2.30
N PHE A 65 3.56 -0.38 1.69
CA PHE A 65 3.14 -0.52 0.29
C PHE A 65 1.99 -1.53 0.18
N CYS A 66 1.12 -1.37 -0.82
CA CYS A 66 -0.07 -2.20 -0.91
C CYS A 66 -0.47 -2.53 -2.34
N GLY A 67 -1.15 -3.68 -2.47
CA GLY A 67 -1.91 -4.06 -3.65
C GLY A 67 -3.39 -3.77 -3.43
N LEU A 68 -4.01 -3.13 -4.42
CA LEU A 68 -5.44 -2.84 -4.42
C LEU A 68 -6.13 -3.70 -5.47
N GLY A 69 -7.13 -4.44 -5.05
CA GLY A 69 -7.96 -5.27 -5.92
C GLY A 69 -9.39 -4.74 -6.01
N LYS A 70 -10.15 -5.31 -6.95
CA LYS A 70 -11.57 -5.04 -7.09
C LYS A 70 -12.31 -5.39 -5.80
N ASP A 71 -13.40 -4.67 -5.53
CA ASP A 71 -14.28 -4.86 -4.37
C ASP A 71 -13.52 -4.76 -3.02
N ASP A 72 -12.56 -3.82 -2.94
CA ASP A 72 -11.74 -3.57 -1.76
C ASP A 72 -10.88 -4.77 -1.29
N GLN A 73 -10.52 -5.68 -2.19
CA GLN A 73 -9.51 -6.68 -1.85
C GLN A 73 -8.16 -5.98 -1.65
N LYS A 74 -7.51 -6.22 -0.53
CA LYS A 74 -6.28 -5.51 -0.16
C LYS A 74 -5.21 -6.45 0.37
N VAL A 75 -3.97 -6.11 0.05
CA VAL A 75 -2.81 -6.58 0.78
C VAL A 75 -1.95 -5.38 1.14
N TYR A 76 -1.71 -5.16 2.42
CA TYR A 76 -0.80 -4.14 2.93
C TYR A 76 0.44 -4.81 3.49
N VAL A 77 1.60 -4.30 3.16
CA VAL A 77 2.89 -4.80 3.64
C VAL A 77 3.60 -3.65 4.35
N ILE A 78 3.98 -3.87 5.61
CA ILE A 78 4.62 -2.88 6.46
C ILE A 78 5.96 -3.44 6.94
N PRO A 79 7.06 -3.12 6.26
CA PRO A 79 8.39 -3.65 6.59
C PRO A 79 8.84 -3.31 8.01
N SER A 80 8.67 -2.06 8.46
CA SER A 80 9.07 -1.59 9.79
C SER A 80 8.40 -2.35 10.94
N LYS A 81 7.16 -2.82 10.72
CA LYS A 81 6.40 -3.59 11.70
C LYS A 81 6.48 -5.11 11.46
N LYS A 82 7.18 -5.57 10.42
CA LYS A 82 7.19 -6.98 9.97
C LYS A 82 5.78 -7.54 9.84
N MET A 83 4.86 -6.72 9.32
CA MET A 83 3.42 -6.99 9.30
C MET A 83 2.91 -7.08 7.87
N VAL A 84 1.98 -7.98 7.64
CA VAL A 84 1.12 -8.04 6.47
C VAL A 84 -0.33 -8.04 6.93
N VAL A 85 -1.14 -7.16 6.36
CA VAL A 85 -2.59 -7.13 6.60
C VAL A 85 -3.28 -7.49 5.30
N ILE A 86 -4.20 -8.43 5.34
CA ILE A 86 -5.00 -8.85 4.20
C ILE A 86 -6.48 -8.58 4.51
N ARG A 87 -7.15 -7.89 3.59
CA ARG A 87 -8.59 -7.65 3.64
C ARG A 87 -9.24 -8.35 2.47
N MET A 88 -10.21 -9.22 2.77
CA MET A 88 -11.02 -9.95 1.82
C MET A 88 -12.49 -9.70 2.15
N GLY A 89 -13.35 -9.67 1.14
CA GLY A 89 -14.79 -9.50 1.31
C GLY A 89 -15.41 -8.58 0.29
N ASN A 90 -16.63 -8.11 0.56
CA ASN A 90 -17.33 -7.17 -0.32
C ASN A 90 -16.76 -5.75 -0.17
N ALA A 91 -16.99 -4.91 -1.18
CA ALA A 91 -16.61 -3.50 -1.12
C ALA A 91 -17.21 -2.81 0.11
N ALA A 92 -16.40 -2.01 0.81
CA ALA A 92 -16.87 -1.19 1.93
C ALA A 92 -17.73 -0.01 1.44
N ASP A 93 -17.43 0.47 0.22
CA ASP A 93 -18.19 1.50 -0.47
C ASP A 93 -18.25 1.16 -1.96
N SER A 94 -19.46 0.99 -2.48
CA SER A 94 -19.69 0.65 -3.89
C SER A 94 -19.42 1.81 -4.86
N SER A 95 -19.36 3.04 -4.36
CA SER A 95 -19.08 4.25 -5.16
C SER A 95 -17.57 4.47 -5.40
N SER A 96 -16.70 3.85 -4.61
CA SER A 96 -15.24 3.98 -4.71
C SER A 96 -14.57 2.60 -4.54
N PRO A 97 -14.50 1.80 -5.60
CA PRO A 97 -14.27 0.36 -5.49
C PRO A 97 -12.84 -0.07 -5.15
N ALA A 98 -11.85 0.82 -5.15
CA ALA A 98 -10.45 0.42 -4.95
C ALA A 98 -9.74 1.10 -3.77
N LEU A 99 -10.07 2.35 -3.45
CA LEU A 99 -9.58 3.08 -2.28
C LEU A 99 -10.73 3.88 -1.68
N THR A 100 -11.07 3.59 -0.44
CA THR A 100 -12.22 4.19 0.27
C THR A 100 -11.76 4.85 1.57
N ALA A 101 -12.63 5.63 2.20
CA ALA A 101 -12.39 6.14 3.55
C ALA A 101 -12.15 5.01 4.57
N PHE A 102 -12.67 3.82 4.30
CA PHE A 102 -12.43 2.61 5.09
C PHE A 102 -10.95 2.30 5.29
N ASP A 103 -10.10 2.48 4.26
CA ASP A 103 -8.66 2.20 4.38
C ASP A 103 -8.02 3.03 5.49
N ASN A 104 -8.30 4.32 5.53
CA ASN A 104 -7.74 5.21 6.54
C ASN A 104 -8.32 4.95 7.94
N GLU A 105 -9.61 4.62 8.03
CA GLU A 105 -10.26 4.22 9.28
C GLU A 105 -9.70 2.90 9.81
N LEU A 106 -9.49 1.90 8.95
CA LEU A 106 -8.87 0.62 9.29
C LEU A 106 -7.51 0.85 9.93
N TRP A 107 -6.67 1.69 9.33
CA TRP A 107 -5.35 2.00 9.88
C TRP A 107 -5.40 2.76 11.19
N THR A 108 -6.39 3.62 11.42
CA THR A 108 -6.65 4.22 12.73
C THR A 108 -6.88 3.14 13.80
N LYS A 109 -7.70 2.13 13.49
CA LYS A 109 -8.00 1.02 14.42
C LYS A 109 -6.77 0.12 14.64
N ILE A 110 -6.05 -0.23 13.57
CA ILE A 110 -4.84 -1.05 13.67
C ILE A 110 -3.80 -0.37 14.54
N ASN A 111 -3.54 0.92 14.33
CA ASN A 111 -2.55 1.65 15.13
C ASN A 111 -2.89 1.67 16.62
N ALA A 112 -4.18 1.71 16.97
CA ALA A 112 -4.62 1.67 18.37
C ALA A 112 -4.30 0.33 19.09
N LEU A 113 -4.05 -0.75 18.34
CA LEU A 113 -3.69 -2.06 18.91
C LEU A 113 -2.20 -2.18 19.25
N TYR A 114 -1.36 -1.26 18.78
CA TYR A 114 0.11 -1.30 18.91
C TYR A 114 0.69 -0.10 19.69
N GLN A 115 -0.16 0.56 20.46
CA GLN A 115 0.25 1.62 21.39
C GLN A 115 0.70 1.07 22.72
#